data_6a197ee6041492ed21615388e684959a
#
_entry.id   6a197ee6041492ed21615388e684959a
#
_cell.length_a   1.000
_cell.length_b   1.000
_cell.length_c   1.000
_cell.angle_alpha   90.00
_cell.angle_beta   90.00
_cell.angle_gamma   90.00
#
_symmetry.space_group_name_H-M   'P 1'
#
loop_
_entity.id
_entity.type
_entity.pdbx_description
1 polymer ?
#
loop_
_entity_poly.entity_id
_entity_poly.type
_entity_poly.pdbx_seq_one_letter_code
_entity_poly.pdbx_strand_id
1 'polypeptide(L)'
;MELAAEFIAWQCIGCGRIEGPQPCIGVCQDRKVSFVYASDHAAVLGRLLDAEDRIAALERLVRRMALSTPREGEWERGYRSLQEEARRIVKGAPQRGEGTPAQVARKEP
;
A
#
# COMPACT_ATOMS: atom_id res chain seq x y z
N MET A 1 -8.64 -7.89 4.48
CA MET A 1 -7.80 -6.69 4.56
C MET A 1 -8.62 -5.54 5.09
N GLU A 2 -8.13 -4.92 6.13
CA GLU A 2 -8.86 -3.82 6.75
C GLU A 2 -8.43 -2.49 6.16
N LEU A 3 -9.40 -1.63 5.99
CA LEU A 3 -9.13 -0.28 5.53
C LEU A 3 -9.13 0.66 6.74
N ALA A 4 -8.55 1.83 6.54
CA ALA A 4 -8.49 2.83 7.60
C ALA A 4 -9.90 3.29 7.98
N ALA A 5 -10.12 3.47 9.27
CA ALA A 5 -11.38 4.01 9.75
C ALA A 5 -11.47 5.49 9.36
N GLU A 6 -12.64 5.89 8.90
CA GLU A 6 -12.87 7.25 8.45
C GLU A 6 -13.62 8.03 9.52
N PHE A 7 -13.20 9.27 9.75
CA PHE A 7 -13.85 10.17 10.68
C PHE A 7 -14.31 11.40 9.93
N ILE A 8 -15.52 11.82 10.22
CA ILE A 8 -16.12 12.97 9.56
C ILE A 8 -16.06 14.17 10.49
N ALA A 9 -15.64 15.30 9.94
CA ALA A 9 -15.58 16.54 10.69
C ALA A 9 -15.98 17.69 9.80
N TRP A 10 -16.11 18.88 10.38
CA TRP A 10 -16.48 20.07 9.65
C TRP A 10 -15.32 21.05 9.69
N GLN A 11 -15.00 21.62 8.54
CA GLN A 11 -13.96 22.63 8.45
C GLN A 11 -14.56 23.95 8.01
N CYS A 12 -14.30 24.99 8.78
CA CYS A 12 -14.74 26.33 8.42
C CYS A 12 -13.91 26.83 7.25
N ILE A 13 -14.57 27.20 6.18
CA ILE A 13 -13.85 27.64 4.98
C ILE A 13 -13.15 28.97 5.23
N GLY A 14 -13.73 29.82 6.04
CA GLY A 14 -13.16 31.14 6.31
C GLY A 14 -11.87 31.11 7.12
N CYS A 15 -11.84 30.34 8.20
CA CYS A 15 -10.71 30.34 9.10
C CYS A 15 -9.93 29.04 9.13
N GLY A 16 -10.45 27.99 8.51
CA GLY A 16 -9.77 26.68 8.48
C GLY A 16 -9.91 25.86 9.73
N ARG A 17 -10.67 26.32 10.70
CA ARG A 17 -10.86 25.60 11.95
C ARG A 17 -11.63 24.31 11.73
N ILE A 18 -11.17 23.24 12.34
CA ILE A 18 -11.80 21.93 12.22
C ILE A 18 -12.47 21.59 13.54
N GLU A 19 -13.74 21.19 13.47
CA GLU A 19 -14.49 20.84 14.66
C GLU A 19 -15.20 19.51 14.48
N GLY A 20 -15.66 18.96 15.58
CA GLY A 20 -16.41 17.71 15.59
C GLY A 20 -17.66 17.79 14.78
N PRO A 21 -18.67 16.98 15.08
CA PRO A 21 -19.74 16.74 14.12
C PRO A 21 -20.72 17.90 13.88
N GLN A 22 -20.42 19.09 14.35
CA GLN A 22 -21.30 20.23 14.19
C GLN A 22 -20.69 21.30 13.33
N PRO A 23 -21.46 21.88 12.41
CA PRO A 23 -20.92 22.99 11.62
C PRO A 23 -20.73 24.24 12.46
N CYS A 24 -19.87 25.11 11.96
CA CYS A 24 -19.61 26.39 12.61
C CYS A 24 -20.87 27.26 12.53
N ILE A 25 -21.17 27.96 13.61
CA ILE A 25 -22.31 28.88 13.64
C ILE A 25 -21.77 30.28 13.42
N GLY A 26 -22.29 30.97 12.39
CA GLY A 26 -21.86 32.34 12.13
C GLY A 26 -21.84 32.64 10.66
N VAL A 27 -20.98 33.62 10.30
CA VAL A 27 -20.90 34.08 8.91
C VAL A 27 -20.05 33.21 8.01
N CYS A 28 -19.28 32.31 8.58
CA CYS A 28 -18.42 31.42 7.80
C CYS A 28 -19.24 30.26 7.23
N GLN A 29 -18.78 29.74 6.11
CA GLN A 29 -19.36 28.53 5.55
C GLN A 29 -18.54 27.34 5.94
N ASP A 30 -19.20 26.23 6.24
CA ASP A 30 -18.54 25.01 6.64
C ASP A 30 -18.54 24.01 5.52
N ARG A 31 -17.50 23.20 5.51
CA ARG A 31 -17.36 22.13 4.54
C ARG A 31 -17.18 20.82 5.29
N LYS A 32 -17.98 19.84 4.91
CA LYS A 32 -17.85 18.50 5.50
C LYS A 32 -16.58 17.86 4.92
N VAL A 33 -15.73 17.35 5.78
CA VAL A 33 -14.48 16.71 5.39
C VAL A 33 -14.36 15.39 6.10
N SER A 34 -13.52 14.53 5.56
CA SER A 34 -13.25 13.23 6.14
C SER A 34 -11.78 13.13 6.49
N PHE A 35 -11.48 12.46 7.57
CA PHE A 35 -10.12 12.27 8.05
C PHE A 35 -9.91 10.83 8.44
N VAL A 36 -8.65 10.38 8.33
CA VAL A 36 -8.24 9.10 8.87
C VAL A 36 -7.05 9.37 9.79
N TYR A 37 -6.77 8.43 10.68
CA TYR A 37 -5.57 8.55 11.50
C TYR A 37 -4.33 8.47 10.61
N ALA A 38 -3.36 9.31 10.90
CA ALA A 38 -2.10 9.31 10.15
C ALA A 38 -1.42 7.95 10.22
N SER A 39 -1.50 7.29 11.38
CA SER A 39 -0.91 5.95 11.52
C SER A 39 -1.59 4.92 10.63
N ASP A 40 -2.92 5.02 10.50
CA ASP A 40 -3.65 4.10 9.62
C ASP A 40 -3.27 4.36 8.16
N HIS A 41 -3.15 5.63 7.80
CA HIS A 41 -2.73 5.99 6.45
C HIS A 41 -1.32 5.45 6.16
N ALA A 42 -0.41 5.61 7.10
CA ALA A 42 0.96 5.13 6.94
C ALA A 42 0.99 3.62 6.77
N ALA A 43 0.15 2.90 7.53
CA ALA A 43 0.09 1.44 7.42
C ALA A 43 -0.41 1.01 6.04
N VAL A 44 -1.46 1.66 5.54
CA VAL A 44 -2.00 1.35 4.22
C VAL A 44 -0.99 1.69 3.13
N LEU A 45 -0.32 2.82 3.27
CA LEU A 45 0.70 3.22 2.30
C LEU A 45 1.84 2.21 2.26
N GLY A 46 2.27 1.71 3.43
CA GLY A 46 3.30 0.69 3.49
C GLY A 46 2.89 -0.57 2.75
N ARG A 47 1.64 -1.00 2.94
CA ARG A 47 1.13 -2.18 2.23
C ARG A 47 1.07 -1.94 0.73
N LEU A 48 0.72 -0.73 0.32
CA LEU A 48 0.69 -0.40 -1.10
C LEU A 48 2.08 -0.48 -1.71
N LEU A 49 3.08 0.09 -1.03
CA LEU A 49 4.45 0.05 -1.53
C LEU A 49 4.97 -1.38 -1.63
N ASP A 50 4.68 -2.21 -0.63
CA ASP A 50 5.06 -3.61 -0.67
C ASP A 50 4.38 -4.33 -1.83
N ALA A 51 3.11 -4.04 -2.06
CA ALA A 51 2.37 -4.65 -3.15
C ALA A 51 2.94 -4.22 -4.50
N GLU A 52 3.32 -2.96 -4.63
CA GLU A 52 3.91 -2.48 -5.88
C GLU A 52 5.25 -3.15 -6.16
N ASP A 53 6.07 -3.33 -5.13
CA ASP A 53 7.35 -4.03 -5.30
C ASP A 53 7.12 -5.47 -5.74
N ARG A 54 6.13 -6.12 -5.15
CA ARG A 54 5.80 -7.49 -5.51
C ARG A 54 5.28 -7.57 -6.94
N ILE A 55 4.44 -6.63 -7.32
CA ILE A 55 3.93 -6.59 -8.70
C ILE A 55 5.09 -6.43 -9.67
N ALA A 56 6.03 -5.53 -9.38
CA ALA A 56 7.18 -5.34 -10.25
C ALA A 56 8.01 -6.62 -10.39
N ALA A 57 8.20 -7.34 -9.29
CA ALA A 57 8.95 -8.59 -9.34
C ALA A 57 8.23 -9.65 -10.18
N LEU A 58 6.92 -9.75 -10.00
CA LEU A 58 6.12 -10.71 -10.77
C LEU A 58 6.09 -10.34 -12.24
N GLU A 59 5.99 -9.05 -12.55
CA GLU A 59 6.01 -8.62 -13.94
C GLU A 59 7.35 -8.91 -14.60
N ARG A 60 8.45 -8.75 -13.88
CA ARG A 60 9.76 -9.10 -14.43
C ARG A 60 9.84 -10.58 -14.77
N LEU A 61 9.32 -11.42 -13.89
CA LEU A 61 9.32 -12.86 -14.14
C LEU A 61 8.47 -13.21 -15.35
N VAL A 62 7.26 -12.66 -15.41
CA VAL A 62 6.34 -12.93 -16.52
C VAL A 62 6.94 -12.45 -17.83
N ARG A 63 7.55 -11.26 -17.81
CA ARG A 63 8.18 -10.72 -19.03
C ARG A 63 9.34 -11.60 -19.48
N ARG A 64 10.11 -12.09 -18.54
CA ARG A 64 11.20 -12.99 -18.85
C ARG A 64 10.69 -14.26 -19.51
N MET A 65 9.59 -14.81 -19.00
CA MET A 65 8.96 -15.98 -19.60
C MET A 65 8.44 -15.69 -21.00
N ALA A 66 7.84 -14.52 -21.18
CA ALA A 66 7.24 -14.17 -22.46
C ALA A 66 8.26 -13.88 -23.55
N LEU A 67 9.40 -13.35 -23.18
CA LEU A 67 10.37 -12.85 -24.14
C LEU A 67 11.60 -13.72 -24.33
N SER A 68 11.75 -14.80 -23.57
CA SER A 68 12.88 -15.67 -23.71
C SER A 68 12.45 -17.05 -24.16
N THR A 69 13.22 -17.60 -25.09
CA THR A 69 12.98 -18.96 -25.60
C THR A 69 14.25 -19.75 -25.45
N PRO A 70 14.25 -20.82 -24.65
CA PRO A 70 15.44 -21.63 -24.50
C PRO A 70 15.84 -22.29 -25.80
N ARG A 71 17.12 -22.56 -25.94
CA ARG A 71 17.62 -23.30 -27.08
C ARG A 71 17.21 -24.75 -26.95
N GLU A 72 17.19 -25.43 -28.09
CA GLU A 72 16.90 -26.85 -28.09
C GLU A 72 17.85 -27.57 -27.15
N GLY A 73 17.28 -28.43 -26.31
CA GLY A 73 18.06 -29.14 -25.30
C GLY A 73 18.25 -28.40 -23.98
N GLU A 74 17.83 -27.13 -23.90
CA GLU A 74 18.03 -26.35 -22.68
C GLU A 74 16.72 -25.96 -22.01
N TRP A 75 15.64 -26.59 -22.39
CA TRP A 75 14.33 -26.25 -21.83
C TRP A 75 14.24 -26.56 -20.34
N GLU A 76 14.82 -27.70 -19.93
CA GLU A 76 14.78 -28.04 -18.52
C GLU A 76 15.56 -27.03 -17.67
N ARG A 77 16.74 -26.63 -18.13
CA ARG A 77 17.53 -25.63 -17.42
C ARG A 77 16.78 -24.31 -17.34
N GLY A 78 16.21 -23.90 -18.45
CA GLY A 78 15.44 -22.66 -18.50
C GLY A 78 14.27 -22.70 -17.53
N TYR A 79 13.55 -23.78 -17.53
CA TYR A 79 12.39 -23.93 -16.62
C TYR A 79 12.83 -23.89 -15.16
N ARG A 80 13.91 -24.58 -14.83
CA ARG A 80 14.41 -24.59 -13.46
C ARG A 80 14.83 -23.19 -13.01
N SER A 81 15.44 -22.44 -13.92
CA SER A 81 15.83 -21.07 -13.60
C SER A 81 14.64 -20.19 -13.29
N LEU A 82 13.59 -20.31 -14.09
CA LEU A 82 12.36 -19.57 -13.84
C LEU A 82 11.71 -20.01 -12.53
N GLN A 83 11.74 -21.30 -12.25
CA GLN A 83 11.18 -21.85 -11.04
C GLN A 83 11.90 -21.31 -9.80
N GLU A 84 13.22 -21.22 -9.86
CA GLU A 84 13.98 -20.64 -8.76
C GLU A 84 13.62 -19.19 -8.51
N GLU A 85 13.51 -18.43 -9.59
CA GLU A 85 13.12 -17.04 -9.46
C GLU A 85 11.71 -16.92 -8.85
N ALA A 86 10.80 -17.76 -9.31
CA ALA A 86 9.44 -17.78 -8.79
C ALA A 86 9.43 -18.11 -7.30
N ARG A 87 10.24 -19.07 -6.89
CA ARG A 87 10.33 -19.43 -5.47
C ARG A 87 10.85 -18.27 -4.62
N ARG A 88 11.84 -17.56 -5.13
CA ARG A 88 12.36 -16.40 -4.41
C ARG A 88 11.29 -15.34 -4.21
N ILE A 89 10.51 -15.10 -5.25
CA ILE A 89 9.43 -14.11 -5.17
C ILE A 89 8.37 -14.53 -4.16
N VAL A 90 8.00 -15.80 -4.18
CA VAL A 90 6.99 -16.31 -3.25
C VAL A 90 7.49 -16.26 -1.82
N LYS A 91 8.72 -16.69 -1.59
CA LYS A 91 9.31 -16.65 -0.26
C LYS A 91 9.52 -15.25 0.26
N GLY A 92 9.87 -14.33 -0.63
CA GLY A 92 10.13 -12.96 -0.25
C GLY A 92 8.88 -12.12 -0.07
N ALA A 93 7.68 -12.73 -0.20
CA ALA A 93 6.45 -11.97 -0.02
C ALA A 93 6.36 -11.43 1.39
N PRO A 94 6.07 -10.13 1.54
CA PRO A 94 5.98 -9.56 2.88
C PRO A 94 4.85 -10.19 3.68
N GLN A 95 5.09 -10.34 4.96
CA GLN A 95 4.09 -10.84 5.90
C GLN A 95 3.25 -9.67 6.36
N ARG A 96 2.09 -9.55 5.80
CA ARG A 96 1.23 -8.43 6.15
C ARG A 96 0.61 -8.63 7.53
N GLY A 97 0.47 -7.54 8.22
CA GLY A 97 -0.10 -7.57 9.53
C GLY A 97 0.90 -7.80 10.66
N GLU A 98 2.15 -8.03 10.34
CA GLU A 98 3.16 -8.19 11.37
C GLU A 98 3.81 -6.85 11.65
N GLY A 99 3.71 -6.39 12.85
CA GLY A 99 4.48 -5.30 13.42
C GLY A 99 4.79 -4.05 12.59
N THR A 100 4.88 -4.16 11.30
CA THR A 100 5.30 -3.04 10.47
C THR A 100 4.43 -1.80 10.63
N PRO A 101 3.11 -1.91 10.57
CA PRO A 101 2.28 -0.74 10.79
C PRO A 101 2.46 -0.13 12.16
N ALA A 102 2.59 -0.97 13.17
CA ALA A 102 2.81 -0.47 14.52
C ALA A 102 4.13 0.24 14.65
N GLN A 103 5.15 -0.27 13.97
CA GLN A 103 6.45 0.39 13.98
C GLN A 103 6.41 1.76 13.35
N VAL A 104 5.70 1.86 12.24
CA VAL A 104 5.56 3.15 11.57
C VAL A 104 4.86 4.14 12.49
N ALA A 105 3.79 3.70 13.14
CA ALA A 105 3.05 4.56 14.04
C ALA A 105 3.92 5.07 15.18
N ARG A 106 4.80 4.23 15.71
CA ARG A 106 5.66 4.63 16.82
C ARG A 106 6.72 5.61 16.44
N LYS A 107 7.11 5.65 15.20
CA LYS A 107 8.14 6.58 14.75
C LYS A 107 7.64 7.99 14.62
N GLU A 108 6.36 8.18 14.65
CA GLU A 108 5.81 9.50 14.57
C GLU A 108 5.91 10.19 15.92
N PRO A 109 6.41 11.41 15.96
CA PRO A 109 6.56 12.17 17.22
C PRO A 109 5.24 12.57 17.83
#